data_a40d45e8c1b9ff88cfd4d51768dc9672
#
_entry.id   a40d45e8c1b9ff88cfd4d51768dc9672
#
_cell.length_a   1.000
_cell.length_b   1.000
_cell.length_c   1.000
_cell.angle_alpha   90.00
_cell.angle_beta   90.00
_cell.angle_gamma   90.00
#
_symmetry.space_group_name_H-M   'P 1'
#
loop_
_entity.id
_entity.type
_entity.pdbx_description
1 polymer ?
#
loop_
_entity_poly.entity_id
_entity_poly.type
_entity_poly.pdbx_seq_one_letter_code
_entity_poly.pdbx_strand_id
1 'polypeptide(L)'
;MKFEYHVKPTGSDAACGDAEHPFATISKAAQMASPGDTVIVHEGVYREQVDPRRGGLSEHERITYCGAEGEARPVIKGSECVQGWTELADHPHVWTVMLDNTMFGDFNPFATPIFGDWLEMPKFGKDPDKHLGDVYLNGVSFFESTTLEDVYDPQPRDTDEDFALKIPCPVPDVCLLYTS
;
A
#
# COMPACT_ATOMS: atom_id res chain seq x y z
N MET A 1 6.68 24.94 24.29
CA MET A 1 8.04 24.47 23.94
C MET A 1 7.85 23.68 22.65
N LYS A 2 8.63 23.95 21.63
CA LYS A 2 8.52 23.21 20.35
C LYS A 2 9.58 22.12 20.35
N PHE A 3 9.17 20.90 19.96
CA PHE A 3 10.06 19.76 19.85
C PHE A 3 10.32 19.42 18.39
N GLU A 4 11.51 18.87 18.12
CA GLU A 4 11.82 18.22 16.85
C GLU A 4 11.96 16.73 17.12
N TYR A 5 11.14 15.93 16.43
CA TYR A 5 11.22 14.48 16.44
C TYR A 5 11.86 13.98 15.18
N HIS A 6 12.81 13.08 15.31
CA HIS A 6 13.50 12.44 14.21
C HIS A 6 13.00 11.02 14.01
N VAL A 7 12.80 10.61 12.77
CA VAL A 7 12.34 9.28 12.40
C VAL A 7 13.30 8.67 11.39
N LYS A 8 13.83 7.47 11.68
CA LYS A 8 14.70 6.69 10.78
C LYS A 8 14.28 5.23 10.77
N PRO A 9 14.34 4.50 9.62
CA PRO A 9 13.99 3.07 9.60
C PRO A 9 14.87 2.23 10.55
N THR A 10 16.06 2.72 10.88
CA THR A 10 17.00 2.07 11.82
C THR A 10 16.82 2.55 13.27
N GLY A 11 15.85 3.41 13.54
CA GLY A 11 15.55 3.93 14.86
C GLY A 11 14.80 2.94 15.75
N SER A 12 14.26 3.44 16.85
CA SER A 12 13.48 2.62 17.80
C SER A 12 12.30 3.41 18.37
N ASP A 13 11.10 2.85 18.33
CA ASP A 13 9.90 3.47 18.89
C ASP A 13 9.90 3.49 20.45
N ALA A 14 10.87 2.82 21.06
CA ALA A 14 11.15 2.92 22.50
C ALA A 14 12.11 4.07 22.84
N ALA A 15 12.71 4.72 21.85
CA ALA A 15 13.61 5.86 22.03
C ALA A 15 12.87 7.14 22.38
N CYS A 16 13.60 8.24 22.57
CA CYS A 16 13.02 9.56 22.87
C CYS A 16 12.63 10.36 21.63
N GLY A 17 13.10 9.97 20.44
CA GLY A 17 12.80 10.61 19.17
C GLY A 17 13.62 11.83 18.83
N ASP A 18 14.73 12.07 19.53
CA ASP A 18 15.70 13.11 19.17
C ASP A 18 16.61 12.67 17.99
N ALA A 19 17.53 13.54 17.56
CA ALA A 19 18.40 13.28 16.43
C ALA A 19 19.38 12.10 16.67
N GLU A 20 19.77 11.86 17.93
CA GLU A 20 20.70 10.77 18.30
C GLU A 20 19.96 9.44 18.52
N HIS A 21 18.71 9.54 18.97
CA HIS A 21 17.84 8.38 19.30
C HIS A 21 16.49 8.49 18.58
N PRO A 22 16.47 8.41 17.24
CA PRO A 22 15.27 8.60 16.45
C PRO A 22 14.23 7.48 16.66
N PHE A 23 12.98 7.79 16.41
CA PHE A 23 11.93 6.78 16.31
C PHE A 23 12.13 5.91 15.04
N ALA A 24 11.59 4.69 15.07
CA ALA A 24 11.60 3.81 13.92
C ALA A 24 10.47 4.14 12.94
N THR A 25 9.32 4.62 13.44
CA THR A 25 8.10 4.84 12.66
C THR A 25 7.62 6.29 12.71
N ILE A 26 7.05 6.74 11.60
CA ILE A 26 6.38 8.05 11.52
C ILE A 26 5.14 8.04 12.42
N SER A 27 4.44 6.91 12.50
CA SER A 27 3.29 6.72 13.38
C SER A 27 3.62 6.98 14.84
N LYS A 28 4.78 6.53 15.32
CA LYS A 28 5.23 6.83 16.68
C LYS A 28 5.43 8.33 16.90
N ALA A 29 6.11 8.99 15.97
CA ALA A 29 6.28 10.44 16.05
C ALA A 29 4.94 11.18 16.01
N ALA A 30 4.01 10.73 15.16
CA ALA A 30 2.65 11.30 15.05
C ALA A 30 1.83 11.16 16.34
N GLN A 31 2.03 10.09 17.10
CA GLN A 31 1.40 9.92 18.41
C GLN A 31 1.99 10.87 19.48
N MET A 32 3.26 11.21 19.36
CA MET A 32 3.98 12.07 20.32
C MET A 32 3.78 13.55 20.00
N ALA A 33 3.78 13.93 18.73
CA ALA A 33 3.77 15.32 18.28
C ALA A 33 2.57 16.12 18.84
N SER A 34 2.84 17.34 19.20
CA SER A 34 1.91 18.33 19.74
C SER A 34 1.91 19.60 18.87
N PRO A 35 0.91 20.49 18.99
CA PRO A 35 0.86 21.72 18.21
C PRO A 35 2.16 22.52 18.28
N GLY A 36 2.71 22.85 17.13
CA GLY A 36 3.96 23.58 16.96
C GLY A 36 5.21 22.73 16.82
N ASP A 37 5.09 21.41 17.01
CA ASP A 37 6.23 20.49 16.85
C ASP A 37 6.53 20.20 15.37
N THR A 38 7.75 19.72 15.13
CA THR A 38 8.22 19.27 13.81
C THR A 38 8.63 17.82 13.88
N VAL A 39 8.22 17.02 12.89
CA VAL A 39 8.64 15.64 12.66
C VAL A 39 9.52 15.62 11.42
N ILE A 40 10.79 15.31 11.62
CA ILE A 40 11.80 15.21 10.57
C ILE A 40 11.95 13.73 10.20
N VAL A 41 11.52 13.41 8.98
CA VAL A 41 11.56 12.04 8.47
C VAL A 41 12.78 11.89 7.58
N HIS A 42 13.72 11.04 8.00
CA HIS A 42 14.94 10.74 7.27
C HIS A 42 14.68 9.85 6.07
N GLU A 43 15.63 9.76 5.14
CA GLU A 43 15.52 8.90 3.97
C GLU A 43 15.21 7.46 4.36
N GLY A 44 14.37 6.81 3.56
CA GLY A 44 13.99 5.42 3.78
C GLY A 44 12.62 5.08 3.23
N VAL A 45 12.25 3.82 3.38
CA VAL A 45 10.91 3.31 3.02
C VAL A 45 10.17 2.96 4.31
N TYR A 46 9.07 3.64 4.52
CA TYR A 46 8.19 3.46 5.67
C TYR A 46 6.90 2.78 5.21
N ARG A 47 6.65 1.54 5.72
CA ARG A 47 5.43 0.78 5.40
C ARG A 47 4.49 0.88 6.58
N GLU A 48 3.67 1.89 6.56
CA GLU A 48 2.77 2.22 7.66
C GLU A 48 1.64 3.14 7.22
N GLN A 49 0.53 3.08 7.93
CA GLN A 49 -0.50 4.08 7.91
C GLN A 49 -0.20 5.11 8.99
N VAL A 50 0.02 6.35 8.59
CA VAL A 50 0.27 7.44 9.54
C VAL A 50 -1.06 8.06 9.96
N ASP A 51 -1.40 7.94 11.24
CA ASP A 51 -2.60 8.54 11.84
C ASP A 51 -2.20 9.53 12.94
N PRO A 52 -2.10 10.83 12.65
CA PRO A 52 -1.73 11.84 13.63
C PRO A 52 -2.80 11.98 14.72
N ARG A 53 -2.40 11.74 15.97
CA ARG A 53 -3.32 11.85 17.12
C ARG A 53 -3.85 13.27 17.35
N ARG A 54 -3.08 14.28 16.95
CA ARG A 54 -3.40 15.70 17.16
C ARG A 54 -3.20 16.49 15.90
N GLY A 55 -3.97 17.56 15.74
CA GLY A 55 -3.73 18.62 14.75
C GLY A 55 -3.04 19.84 15.36
N GLY A 56 -2.75 20.85 14.54
CA GLY A 56 -2.32 22.17 15.01
C GLY A 56 -3.47 22.96 15.61
N LEU A 57 -3.16 23.96 16.42
CA LEU A 57 -4.16 24.85 17.03
C LEU A 57 -4.38 26.14 16.23
N SER A 58 -3.40 26.54 15.42
CA SER A 58 -3.46 27.76 14.60
C SER A 58 -2.45 27.65 13.43
N GLU A 59 -2.46 28.66 12.55
CA GLU A 59 -1.45 28.80 11.48
C GLU A 59 0.00 28.83 12.01
N HIS A 60 0.19 29.32 13.23
CA HIS A 60 1.52 29.44 13.86
C HIS A 60 1.89 28.25 14.77
N GLU A 61 0.93 27.34 14.98
CA GLU A 61 1.08 26.17 15.83
C GLU A 61 0.68 24.89 15.07
N ARG A 62 1.08 24.81 13.81
CA ARG A 62 0.92 23.59 13.00
C ARG A 62 1.91 22.53 13.49
N ILE A 63 1.51 21.26 13.42
CA ILE A 63 2.46 20.16 13.47
C ILE A 63 3.00 20.02 12.05
N THR A 64 4.32 20.06 11.90
CA THR A 64 4.99 19.99 10.59
C THR A 64 5.63 18.63 10.41
N TYR A 65 5.34 17.97 9.31
CA TYR A 65 6.05 16.75 8.87
C TYR A 65 6.86 17.10 7.64
N CYS A 66 8.17 16.88 7.68
CA CYS A 66 9.06 17.18 6.56
C CYS A 66 10.15 16.11 6.41
N GLY A 67 10.67 15.98 5.20
CA GLY A 67 11.88 15.19 4.95
C GLY A 67 13.12 15.89 5.53
N ALA A 68 14.12 15.11 5.94
CA ALA A 68 15.38 15.65 6.40
C ALA A 68 16.09 16.41 5.27
N GLU A 69 16.67 17.57 5.59
CA GLU A 69 17.35 18.40 4.63
C GLU A 69 18.65 17.72 4.15
N GLY A 70 18.90 17.75 2.85
CA GLY A 70 20.10 17.15 2.25
C GLY A 70 20.05 15.64 2.07
N GLU A 71 18.96 14.99 2.45
CA GLU A 71 18.73 13.56 2.24
C GLU A 71 17.77 13.30 1.07
N ALA A 72 17.72 12.05 0.59
CA ALA A 72 16.68 11.62 -0.36
C ALA A 72 15.30 11.68 0.30
N ARG A 73 14.26 11.87 -0.52
CA ARG A 73 12.89 11.95 0.01
C ARG A 73 12.48 10.62 0.64
N PRO A 74 11.92 10.63 1.86
CA PRO A 74 11.32 9.44 2.43
C PRO A 74 10.12 8.96 1.59
N VAL A 75 9.94 7.66 1.51
CA VAL A 75 8.87 7.01 0.77
C VAL A 75 7.94 6.33 1.75
N ILE A 76 6.70 6.76 1.82
CA ILE A 76 5.65 6.12 2.61
C ILE A 76 4.86 5.19 1.69
N LYS A 77 4.69 3.93 2.06
CA LYS A 77 3.95 2.93 1.29
C LYS A 77 2.88 2.27 2.15
N GLY A 78 1.66 2.20 1.63
CA GLY A 78 0.57 1.41 2.21
C GLY A 78 0.58 -0.05 1.78
N SER A 79 1.58 -0.48 0.98
CA SER A 79 1.67 -1.86 0.49
C SER A 79 2.67 -2.66 1.31
N GLU A 80 2.41 -3.96 1.46
CA GLU A 80 3.32 -4.92 2.09
C GLU A 80 4.05 -5.77 1.04
N CYS A 81 5.24 -6.28 1.40
CA CYS A 81 5.98 -7.21 0.56
C CYS A 81 5.56 -8.64 0.89
N VAL A 82 4.84 -9.27 -0.01
CA VAL A 82 4.46 -10.68 0.11
C VAL A 82 5.62 -11.57 -0.34
N GLN A 83 5.98 -12.53 0.50
CA GLN A 83 7.03 -13.52 0.24
C GLN A 83 6.45 -14.93 0.31
N GLY A 84 7.22 -15.93 -0.11
CA GLY A 84 6.81 -17.34 -0.02
C GLY A 84 5.94 -17.80 -1.17
N TRP A 85 6.01 -17.12 -2.31
CA TRP A 85 5.34 -17.53 -3.53
C TRP A 85 5.82 -18.89 -4.01
N THR A 86 4.89 -19.75 -4.42
CA THR A 86 5.16 -21.08 -4.96
C THR A 86 4.52 -21.21 -6.32
N GLU A 87 5.29 -21.62 -7.33
CA GLU A 87 4.78 -21.91 -8.66
C GLU A 87 3.97 -23.21 -8.65
N LEU A 88 2.83 -23.21 -9.34
CA LEU A 88 2.01 -24.41 -9.49
C LEU A 88 2.66 -25.38 -10.46
N ALA A 89 2.81 -26.66 -10.05
CA ALA A 89 3.47 -27.69 -10.85
C ALA A 89 2.74 -27.97 -12.18
N ASP A 90 1.41 -27.92 -12.15
CA ASP A 90 0.56 -28.25 -13.30
C ASP A 90 0.23 -27.03 -14.18
N HIS A 91 0.54 -25.83 -13.71
CA HIS A 91 0.31 -24.57 -14.41
C HIS A 91 1.55 -23.67 -14.33
N PRO A 92 2.53 -23.85 -15.24
CA PRO A 92 3.71 -23.00 -15.31
C PRO A 92 3.32 -21.52 -15.43
N HIS A 93 4.08 -20.63 -14.78
CA HIS A 93 3.84 -19.19 -14.69
C HIS A 93 2.67 -18.76 -13.79
N VAL A 94 1.99 -19.70 -13.13
CA VAL A 94 1.00 -19.40 -12.08
C VAL A 94 1.63 -19.61 -10.72
N TRP A 95 1.61 -18.55 -9.92
CA TRP A 95 2.21 -18.52 -8.59
C TRP A 95 1.15 -18.36 -7.52
N THR A 96 1.30 -19.04 -6.41
CA THR A 96 0.40 -19.00 -5.28
C THR A 96 1.12 -18.58 -4.01
N VAL A 97 0.39 -17.92 -3.14
CA VAL A 97 0.83 -17.62 -1.78
C VAL A 97 -0.38 -17.60 -0.86
N MET A 98 -0.19 -18.08 0.37
CA MET A 98 -1.21 -17.95 1.40
C MET A 98 -1.04 -16.60 2.09
N LEU A 99 -2.07 -15.76 2.06
CA LEU A 99 -2.10 -14.50 2.80
C LEU A 99 -2.72 -14.75 4.17
N ASP A 100 -1.93 -14.52 5.22
CA ASP A 100 -2.40 -14.60 6.59
C ASP A 100 -3.14 -13.29 6.95
N ASN A 101 -4.32 -13.40 7.55
CA ASN A 101 -5.09 -12.24 8.00
C ASN A 101 -4.34 -11.34 8.98
N THR A 102 -3.38 -11.89 9.73
CA THR A 102 -2.53 -11.10 10.64
C THR A 102 -1.67 -10.06 9.92
N MET A 103 -1.41 -10.24 8.63
CA MET A 103 -0.71 -9.27 7.79
C MET A 103 -1.50 -7.96 7.64
N PHE A 104 -2.83 -8.03 7.72
CA PHE A 104 -3.73 -6.90 7.46
C PHE A 104 -4.35 -6.30 8.72
N GLY A 105 -4.03 -6.83 9.91
CA GLY A 105 -4.68 -6.43 11.15
C GLY A 105 -6.17 -6.75 11.14
N ASP A 106 -7.01 -5.76 11.43
CA ASP A 106 -8.47 -5.95 11.51
C ASP A 106 -9.18 -5.84 10.14
N PHE A 107 -8.46 -5.51 9.08
CA PHE A 107 -9.04 -5.27 7.75
C PHE A 107 -8.25 -5.99 6.66
N ASN A 108 -8.84 -7.05 6.11
CA ASN A 108 -8.28 -7.74 4.95
C ASN A 108 -8.89 -7.16 3.65
N PRO A 109 -8.13 -6.41 2.85
CA PRO A 109 -8.63 -5.81 1.62
C PRO A 109 -9.02 -6.85 0.56
N PHE A 110 -8.46 -8.04 0.61
CA PHE A 110 -8.80 -9.14 -0.31
C PHE A 110 -10.08 -9.89 0.07
N ALA A 111 -10.59 -9.71 1.29
CA ALA A 111 -11.88 -10.25 1.72
C ALA A 111 -13.02 -9.24 1.62
N THR A 112 -12.72 -8.00 1.22
CA THR A 112 -13.71 -6.92 1.16
C THR A 112 -14.02 -6.58 -0.29
N PRO A 113 -15.23 -6.94 -0.79
CA PRO A 113 -15.62 -6.59 -2.15
C PRO A 113 -15.81 -5.09 -2.31
N ILE A 114 -15.60 -4.60 -3.53
CA ILE A 114 -15.83 -3.21 -3.90
C ILE A 114 -17.32 -3.02 -4.20
N PHE A 115 -17.94 -2.05 -3.54
CA PHE A 115 -19.32 -1.67 -3.77
C PHE A 115 -19.39 -0.24 -4.28
N GLY A 116 -20.38 0.06 -5.13
CA GLY A 116 -20.71 1.41 -5.57
C GLY A 116 -21.54 1.44 -6.84
N ASP A 117 -22.42 2.43 -6.96
CA ASP A 117 -23.34 2.61 -8.07
C ASP A 117 -22.63 2.74 -9.43
N TRP A 118 -21.39 3.21 -9.41
CA TRP A 118 -20.54 3.36 -10.59
C TRP A 118 -19.98 2.03 -11.11
N LEU A 119 -20.03 0.96 -10.30
CA LEU A 119 -19.66 -0.40 -10.72
C LEU A 119 -20.82 -1.13 -11.41
N GLU A 120 -22.04 -0.70 -11.20
CA GLU A 120 -23.25 -1.26 -11.81
C GLU A 120 -23.55 -0.71 -13.21
N MET A 121 -22.55 -0.27 -13.96
CA MET A 121 -22.76 0.14 -15.31
C MET A 121 -23.19 -1.07 -16.16
N PRO A 122 -24.33 -1.01 -16.88
CA PRO A 122 -24.87 -2.13 -17.68
C PRO A 122 -23.91 -2.64 -18.75
N LYS A 123 -22.89 -1.87 -19.11
CA LYS A 123 -21.86 -2.21 -20.10
C LYS A 123 -20.89 -3.29 -19.63
N PHE A 124 -20.73 -3.48 -18.32
CA PHE A 124 -19.71 -4.39 -17.77
C PHE A 124 -20.26 -5.75 -17.38
N GLY A 125 -21.55 -6.02 -17.63
CA GLY A 125 -22.20 -7.26 -17.26
C GLY A 125 -22.27 -7.43 -15.73
N LYS A 126 -22.61 -8.63 -15.29
CA LYS A 126 -22.43 -9.04 -13.90
C LYS A 126 -20.96 -9.44 -13.74
N ASP A 127 -20.07 -8.46 -13.66
CA ASP A 127 -18.72 -8.74 -13.22
C ASP A 127 -18.82 -9.28 -11.79
N PRO A 128 -18.24 -10.43 -11.53
CA PRO A 128 -18.19 -10.96 -10.18
C PRO A 128 -17.44 -9.98 -9.28
N ASP A 129 -17.71 -10.08 -7.99
CA ASP A 129 -17.18 -9.18 -6.96
C ASP A 129 -15.68 -8.96 -7.10
N LYS A 130 -15.29 -7.70 -7.29
CA LYS A 130 -13.90 -7.26 -7.21
C LYS A 130 -13.58 -6.88 -5.77
N HIS A 131 -12.34 -7.05 -5.36
CA HIS A 131 -11.91 -6.76 -3.99
C HIS A 131 -11.08 -5.48 -3.92
N LEU A 132 -10.96 -4.92 -2.71
CA LEU A 132 -10.17 -3.72 -2.47
C LEU A 132 -8.65 -3.97 -2.52
N GLY A 133 -8.24 -5.24 -2.38
CA GLY A 133 -6.83 -5.63 -2.47
C GLY A 133 -6.30 -5.50 -3.89
N ASP A 134 -5.08 -5.03 -4.01
CA ASP A 134 -4.37 -4.94 -5.28
C ASP A 134 -2.97 -5.54 -5.14
N VAL A 135 -2.47 -6.16 -6.19
CA VAL A 135 -1.16 -6.82 -6.20
C VAL A 135 -0.28 -6.19 -7.26
N TYR A 136 0.98 -5.95 -6.89
CA TYR A 136 1.97 -5.34 -7.76
C TYR A 136 3.21 -6.22 -7.90
N LEU A 137 3.67 -6.40 -9.11
CA LEU A 137 4.99 -6.98 -9.41
C LEU A 137 5.85 -5.91 -10.08
N ASN A 138 6.98 -5.55 -9.46
CA ASN A 138 7.90 -4.54 -9.96
C ASN A 138 7.23 -3.18 -10.29
N GLY A 139 6.19 -2.82 -9.52
CA GLY A 139 5.45 -1.57 -9.68
C GLY A 139 4.34 -1.60 -10.73
N VAL A 140 4.09 -2.75 -11.36
CA VAL A 140 2.97 -2.97 -12.28
C VAL A 140 1.85 -3.68 -11.54
N SER A 141 0.63 -3.11 -11.58
CA SER A 141 -0.57 -3.69 -11.00
C SER A 141 -1.05 -4.90 -11.81
N PHE A 142 -1.56 -5.90 -11.12
CA PHE A 142 -2.22 -7.05 -11.72
C PHE A 142 -3.72 -6.84 -11.75
N PHE A 143 -4.37 -7.36 -12.79
CA PHE A 143 -5.83 -7.40 -12.84
C PHE A 143 -6.34 -8.59 -12.03
N GLU A 144 -7.35 -8.35 -11.21
CA GLU A 144 -8.03 -9.41 -10.51
C GLU A 144 -8.86 -10.25 -11.48
N SER A 145 -8.64 -11.56 -11.45
CA SER A 145 -9.48 -12.57 -12.08
C SER A 145 -10.29 -13.28 -11.02
N THR A 146 -11.55 -13.53 -11.32
CA THR A 146 -12.51 -14.09 -10.36
C THR A 146 -12.72 -15.58 -10.53
N THR A 147 -12.14 -16.17 -11.58
CA THR A 147 -12.16 -17.62 -11.83
C THR A 147 -10.74 -18.16 -11.99
N LEU A 148 -10.54 -19.41 -11.60
CA LEU A 148 -9.24 -20.08 -11.78
C LEU A 148 -8.93 -20.31 -13.25
N GLU A 149 -9.93 -20.54 -14.09
CA GLU A 149 -9.77 -20.69 -15.52
C GLU A 149 -9.12 -19.46 -16.14
N ASP A 150 -9.58 -18.26 -15.76
CA ASP A 150 -9.00 -17.00 -16.26
C ASP A 150 -7.57 -16.76 -15.76
N VAL A 151 -7.20 -17.36 -14.62
CA VAL A 151 -5.83 -17.29 -14.11
C VAL A 151 -4.92 -18.27 -14.86
N TYR A 152 -5.44 -19.45 -15.21
CA TYR A 152 -4.67 -20.49 -15.92
C TYR A 152 -4.50 -20.18 -17.41
N ASP A 153 -5.46 -19.51 -18.02
CA ASP A 153 -5.43 -19.12 -19.43
C ASP A 153 -5.91 -17.65 -19.58
N PRO A 154 -5.08 -16.68 -19.15
CA PRO A 154 -5.46 -15.28 -19.16
C PRO A 154 -5.66 -14.79 -20.60
N GLN A 155 -6.89 -14.37 -20.90
CA GLN A 155 -7.22 -13.80 -22.19
C GLN A 155 -6.81 -12.32 -22.26
N PRO A 156 -6.34 -11.83 -23.42
CA PRO A 156 -6.13 -10.40 -23.60
C PRO A 156 -7.46 -9.66 -23.30
N ARG A 157 -7.42 -8.72 -22.35
CA ARG A 157 -8.58 -7.87 -22.13
C ARG A 157 -8.73 -6.90 -23.30
N ASP A 158 -9.89 -6.94 -23.96
CA ASP A 158 -10.30 -5.84 -24.80
C ASP A 158 -10.39 -4.59 -23.94
N THR A 159 -9.40 -3.72 -24.09
CA THR A 159 -9.53 -2.35 -23.59
C THR A 159 -10.60 -1.71 -24.47
N ASP A 160 -11.78 -1.49 -23.89
CA ASP A 160 -12.90 -0.85 -24.55
C ASP A 160 -12.40 0.40 -25.28
N GLU A 161 -12.60 0.49 -26.58
CA GLU A 161 -12.11 1.59 -27.42
C GLU A 161 -12.63 2.96 -26.99
N ASP A 162 -13.69 2.98 -26.17
CA ASP A 162 -14.29 4.16 -25.57
C ASP A 162 -13.51 4.76 -24.37
N PHE A 163 -12.62 4.00 -23.77
CA PHE A 163 -11.68 4.51 -22.76
C PHE A 163 -10.29 4.57 -23.38
N ALA A 164 -9.96 5.73 -23.95
CA ALA A 164 -8.69 6.01 -24.62
C ALA A 164 -7.46 6.08 -23.71
N LEU A 165 -7.40 5.26 -22.69
CA LEU A 165 -6.18 4.93 -21.98
C LEU A 165 -5.67 3.60 -22.53
N LYS A 166 -5.11 3.64 -23.74
CA LYS A 166 -4.18 2.61 -24.22
C LYS A 166 -2.91 2.70 -23.37
N ILE A 167 -2.99 2.25 -22.15
CA ILE A 167 -1.81 1.82 -21.43
C ILE A 167 -1.52 0.45 -22.03
N PRO A 168 -0.40 0.27 -22.76
CA PRO A 168 0.04 -1.07 -23.09
C PRO A 168 0.33 -1.73 -21.75
N CYS A 169 -0.64 -2.50 -21.24
CA CYS A 169 -0.39 -3.41 -20.16
C CYS A 169 0.42 -4.53 -20.80
N PRO A 170 1.73 -4.65 -20.54
CA PRO A 170 2.39 -5.89 -20.84
C PRO A 170 1.61 -6.93 -20.03
N VAL A 171 1.00 -7.88 -20.72
CA VAL A 171 0.44 -9.06 -20.04
C VAL A 171 1.62 -9.64 -19.28
N PRO A 172 1.69 -9.54 -17.96
CA PRO A 172 2.79 -10.17 -17.27
C PRO A 172 2.63 -11.67 -17.48
N ASP A 173 3.72 -12.34 -17.82
CA ASP A 173 3.76 -13.81 -17.92
C ASP A 173 3.47 -14.50 -16.56
N VAL A 174 2.82 -13.80 -15.65
CA VAL A 174 2.56 -14.20 -14.27
C VAL A 174 1.13 -13.84 -13.92
N CYS A 175 0.31 -14.84 -13.68
CA CYS A 175 -1.01 -14.67 -13.06
C CYS A 175 -0.92 -14.96 -11.57
N LEU A 176 -1.62 -14.16 -10.78
CA LEU A 176 -1.71 -14.34 -9.33
C LEU A 176 -3.01 -15.05 -9.00
N LEU A 177 -2.90 -16.18 -8.31
CA LEU A 177 -4.03 -16.88 -7.75
C LEU A 177 -4.27 -16.36 -6.33
N TYR A 178 -5.47 -15.90 -6.08
CA TYR A 178 -5.96 -15.58 -4.74
C TYR A 178 -6.77 -16.76 -4.20
N THR A 179 -6.42 -17.23 -3.00
CA THR A 179 -7.23 -18.19 -2.24
C THR A 179 -7.57 -17.59 -0.89
N SER A 180 -8.84 -17.42 -0.63
CA SER A 180 -9.37 -17.04 0.68
C SER A 180 -9.33 -18.21 1.66
#